data_88704f7b83d876d4a3f44288d0253dd7
#
_entry.id   88704f7b83d876d4a3f44288d0253dd7
#
_cell.length_a   1.000
_cell.length_b   1.000
_cell.length_c   1.000
_cell.angle_alpha   90.00
_cell.angle_beta   90.00
_cell.angle_gamma   90.00
#
_symmetry.space_group_name_H-M   'P 1'
#
loop_
_entity.id
_entity.type
_entity.pdbx_description
1 polymer ?
#
loop_
_entity_poly.entity_id
_entity_poly.type
_entity_poly.pdbx_seq_one_letter_code
_entity_poly.pdbx_strand_id
1 'polypeptide(L)'
;MQKESPKGEAARTPVLTVRNVSYYFGSKQALDDVSFDVFPGRVTALLGPNGAGKTTLFSLITRLFDAPTGRIEICGRSAADHGALALGPLGVVFQQPTLDLDLTVKQNLRYFAALRGLKRKDADERMMRALDALDMAERIKERVRALNGGHRRRVEIARALLHSPKLLLLDEPTIGLDVPTRTAIVRHIHELARTDNIGVLWATHLFDEVEPDDDLLVLSKGRIVARGVAKDVVAETGAGDLGGAFRLLIGGDTEQDIAA
;
A
#
# COMPACT_ATOMS: atom_id res chain seq x y z
N MET A 1 -19.48 13.99 -31.67
CA MET A 1 -19.17 12.55 -31.74
C MET A 1 -18.91 12.10 -30.29
N GLN A 2 -19.90 11.49 -29.67
CA GLN A 2 -19.79 10.93 -28.31
C GLN A 2 -18.94 9.66 -28.42
N LYS A 3 -17.83 9.60 -27.68
CA LYS A 3 -17.03 8.37 -27.54
C LYS A 3 -17.82 7.40 -26.66
N GLU A 4 -18.24 6.29 -27.26
CA GLU A 4 -18.81 5.15 -26.52
C GLU A 4 -17.78 4.63 -25.52
N SER A 5 -18.20 4.53 -24.27
CA SER A 5 -17.46 3.84 -23.20
C SER A 5 -17.36 2.34 -23.53
N PRO A 6 -16.22 1.67 -23.28
CA PRO A 6 -16.11 0.24 -23.54
C PRO A 6 -17.07 -0.53 -22.64
N LYS A 7 -17.98 -1.27 -23.26
CA LYS A 7 -18.89 -2.23 -22.65
C LYS A 7 -18.07 -3.40 -22.10
N GLY A 8 -18.15 -3.65 -20.76
CA GLY A 8 -17.84 -4.97 -20.24
C GLY A 8 -17.01 -5.09 -18.98
N GLU A 9 -16.84 -4.06 -18.14
CA GLU A 9 -16.41 -4.26 -16.74
C GLU A 9 -17.63 -4.14 -15.83
N ALA A 10 -18.06 -5.28 -15.25
CA ALA A 10 -19.02 -5.25 -14.15
C ALA A 10 -18.45 -4.27 -13.11
N ALA A 11 -19.24 -3.26 -12.72
CA ALA A 11 -18.81 -2.19 -11.82
C ALA A 11 -18.28 -2.80 -10.52
N ARG A 12 -16.96 -2.98 -10.44
CA ARG A 12 -16.30 -3.49 -9.23
C ARG A 12 -16.40 -2.43 -8.16
N THR A 13 -16.95 -2.79 -6.99
CA THR A 13 -17.01 -1.88 -5.85
C THR A 13 -15.59 -1.69 -5.30
N PRO A 14 -15.09 -0.45 -5.18
CA PRO A 14 -13.76 -0.19 -4.63
C PRO A 14 -13.69 -0.57 -3.14
N VAL A 15 -12.51 -1.02 -2.70
CA VAL A 15 -12.22 -1.28 -1.28
C VAL A 15 -11.68 -0.04 -0.57
N LEU A 16 -11.14 0.93 -1.33
CA LEU A 16 -10.81 2.26 -0.85
C LEU A 16 -11.35 3.28 -1.83
N THR A 17 -12.02 4.30 -1.31
CA THR A 17 -12.47 5.46 -2.05
C THR A 17 -11.94 6.71 -1.37
N VAL A 18 -11.22 7.54 -2.10
CA VAL A 18 -10.74 8.85 -1.65
C VAL A 18 -11.34 9.90 -2.57
N ARG A 19 -11.98 10.96 -1.99
CA ARG A 19 -12.66 12.02 -2.76
C ARG A 19 -12.32 13.39 -2.21
N ASN A 20 -11.76 14.25 -3.04
CA ASN A 20 -11.49 15.67 -2.82
C ASN A 20 -10.77 15.96 -1.50
N VAL A 21 -9.78 15.10 -1.16
CA VAL A 21 -9.04 15.21 0.09
C VAL A 21 -7.93 16.24 -0.05
N SER A 22 -7.97 17.27 0.81
CA SER A 22 -6.92 18.26 0.95
C SER A 22 -6.44 18.30 2.41
N TYR A 23 -5.15 18.57 2.62
CA TYR A 23 -4.57 18.61 3.95
C TYR A 23 -3.44 19.62 4.06
N TYR A 24 -3.37 20.30 5.21
CA TYR A 24 -2.41 21.36 5.49
C TYR A 24 -1.68 21.09 6.82
N PHE A 25 -0.36 21.29 6.84
CA PHE A 25 0.42 21.46 8.04
C PHE A 25 0.65 22.95 8.27
N GLY A 26 -0.17 23.59 9.11
CA GLY A 26 -0.18 25.04 9.24
C GLY A 26 -0.50 25.71 7.89
N SER A 27 0.43 26.48 7.36
CA SER A 27 0.28 27.13 6.03
C SER A 27 0.74 26.28 4.85
N LYS A 28 1.45 25.16 5.11
CA LYS A 28 1.98 24.30 4.05
C LYS A 28 0.93 23.28 3.62
N GLN A 29 0.48 23.36 2.37
CA GLN A 29 -0.39 22.37 1.78
C GLN A 29 0.39 21.10 1.46
N ALA A 30 -0.05 19.97 2.02
CA ALA A 30 0.56 18.65 1.82
C ALA A 30 -0.21 17.80 0.83
N LEU A 31 -1.55 17.97 0.76
CA LEU A 31 -2.43 17.34 -0.23
C LEU A 31 -3.41 18.36 -0.77
N ASP A 32 -3.74 18.27 -2.06
CA ASP A 32 -4.59 19.20 -2.76
C ASP A 32 -5.52 18.45 -3.73
N ASP A 33 -6.79 18.36 -3.35
CA ASP A 33 -7.91 17.77 -4.11
C ASP A 33 -7.62 16.34 -4.61
N VAL A 34 -7.10 15.49 -3.73
CA VAL A 34 -6.74 14.10 -4.06
C VAL A 34 -7.99 13.24 -4.14
N SER A 35 -8.18 12.56 -5.31
CA SER A 35 -9.33 11.68 -5.56
C SER A 35 -8.91 10.44 -6.36
N PHE A 36 -9.17 9.23 -5.83
CA PHE A 36 -8.90 7.94 -6.50
C PHE A 36 -9.66 6.79 -5.84
N ASP A 37 -9.61 5.63 -6.49
CA ASP A 37 -10.16 4.36 -6.01
C ASP A 37 -9.10 3.28 -6.01
N VAL A 38 -9.22 2.31 -5.08
CA VAL A 38 -8.46 1.03 -5.08
C VAL A 38 -9.45 -0.11 -5.17
N PHE A 39 -9.22 -1.03 -6.09
CA PHE A 39 -10.12 -2.14 -6.36
C PHE A 39 -9.62 -3.46 -5.77
N PRO A 40 -10.53 -4.40 -5.40
CA PRO A 40 -10.13 -5.70 -4.91
C PRO A 40 -9.41 -6.51 -6.01
N GLY A 41 -8.42 -7.31 -5.61
CA GLY A 41 -7.67 -8.17 -6.51
C GLY A 41 -6.62 -7.43 -7.36
N ARG A 42 -6.34 -6.15 -7.08
CA ARG A 42 -5.41 -5.31 -7.84
C ARG A 42 -4.40 -4.62 -6.92
N VAL A 43 -3.23 -4.37 -7.49
CA VAL A 43 -2.23 -3.48 -6.90
C VAL A 43 -2.39 -2.10 -7.53
N THR A 44 -2.48 -1.08 -6.69
CA THR A 44 -2.44 0.33 -7.08
C THR A 44 -1.13 0.92 -6.56
N ALA A 45 -0.21 1.20 -7.45
CA ALA A 45 1.06 1.84 -7.13
C ALA A 45 0.87 3.36 -6.99
N LEU A 46 1.26 3.91 -5.84
CA LEU A 46 1.31 5.35 -5.58
C LEU A 46 2.76 5.83 -5.70
N LEU A 47 3.15 6.23 -6.91
CA LEU A 47 4.48 6.79 -7.19
C LEU A 47 4.54 8.27 -6.82
N GLY A 48 5.66 8.70 -6.27
CA GLY A 48 5.92 10.11 -6.00
C GLY A 48 7.28 10.31 -5.34
N PRO A 49 7.92 11.48 -5.54
CA PRO A 49 9.18 11.80 -4.87
C PRO A 49 8.99 11.95 -3.37
N ASN A 50 10.10 12.06 -2.63
CA ASN A 50 10.06 12.40 -1.21
C ASN A 50 9.37 13.75 -1.01
N GLY A 51 8.47 13.83 -0.02
CA GLY A 51 7.69 15.04 0.22
C GLY A 51 6.50 15.26 -0.72
N ALA A 52 6.18 14.35 -1.65
CA ALA A 52 5.01 14.47 -2.53
C ALA A 52 3.66 14.42 -1.81
N GLY A 53 3.61 13.91 -0.55
CA GLY A 53 2.39 13.76 0.25
C GLY A 53 1.96 12.31 0.51
N LYS A 54 2.74 11.29 0.07
CA LYS A 54 2.41 9.85 0.23
C LYS A 54 2.12 9.48 1.69
N THR A 55 3.05 9.77 2.59
CA THR A 55 2.91 9.47 4.03
C THR A 55 1.76 10.25 4.68
N THR A 56 1.50 11.49 4.24
CA THR A 56 0.34 12.27 4.69
C THR A 56 -0.96 11.58 4.29
N LEU A 57 -1.07 11.15 3.03
CA LEU A 57 -2.22 10.41 2.53
C LEU A 57 -2.46 9.12 3.32
N PHE A 58 -1.40 8.34 3.59
CA PHE A 58 -1.48 7.13 4.42
C PHE A 58 -1.93 7.44 5.85
N SER A 59 -1.43 8.54 6.43
CA SER A 59 -1.84 8.97 7.77
C SER A 59 -3.32 9.33 7.84
N LEU A 60 -3.89 9.92 6.79
CA LEU A 60 -5.32 10.21 6.70
C LEU A 60 -6.16 8.95 6.49
N ILE A 61 -5.73 8.02 5.63
CA ILE A 61 -6.42 6.75 5.40
C ILE A 61 -6.45 5.89 6.68
N THR A 62 -5.33 5.87 7.43
CA THR A 62 -5.20 5.13 8.69
C THR A 62 -5.79 5.87 9.91
N ARG A 63 -6.29 7.09 9.71
CA ARG A 63 -6.79 7.97 10.78
C ARG A 63 -5.79 8.29 11.89
N LEU A 64 -4.51 8.32 11.56
CA LEU A 64 -3.50 8.97 12.40
C LEU A 64 -3.69 10.50 12.40
N PHE A 65 -4.24 11.04 11.30
CA PHE A 65 -4.73 12.40 11.19
C PHE A 65 -6.19 12.40 10.71
N ASP A 66 -6.97 13.38 11.13
CA ASP A 66 -8.32 13.59 10.61
C ASP A 66 -8.27 14.37 9.29
N ALA A 67 -9.07 13.96 8.31
CA ALA A 67 -9.19 14.67 7.04
C ALA A 67 -10.14 15.87 7.24
N PRO A 68 -9.63 17.12 7.17
CA PRO A 68 -10.48 18.30 7.37
C PRO A 68 -11.44 18.56 6.20
N THR A 69 -11.11 18.02 5.03
CA THR A 69 -11.92 18.13 3.81
C THR A 69 -11.93 16.79 3.07
N GLY A 70 -12.94 16.63 2.22
CA GLY A 70 -13.10 15.44 1.40
C GLY A 70 -13.66 14.25 2.18
N ARG A 71 -13.55 13.07 1.58
CA ARG A 71 -14.10 11.83 2.14
C ARG A 71 -13.17 10.66 1.85
N ILE A 72 -12.98 9.81 2.86
CA ILE A 72 -12.23 8.55 2.75
C ILE A 72 -13.16 7.43 3.22
N GLU A 73 -13.37 6.44 2.36
CA GLU A 73 -14.20 5.28 2.64
C GLU A 73 -13.40 3.99 2.46
N ILE A 74 -13.51 3.07 3.41
CA ILE A 74 -12.94 1.73 3.35
C ILE A 74 -14.07 0.72 3.34
N CYS A 75 -14.17 -0.07 2.26
CA CYS A 75 -15.27 -1.00 2.02
C CYS A 75 -16.66 -0.35 2.19
N GLY A 76 -16.83 0.87 1.66
CA GLY A 76 -18.07 1.65 1.71
C GLY A 76 -18.38 2.28 3.07
N ARG A 77 -17.47 2.21 4.04
CA ARG A 77 -17.62 2.85 5.35
C ARG A 77 -16.76 4.09 5.44
N SER A 78 -17.37 5.22 5.71
CA SER A 78 -16.67 6.47 5.96
C SER A 78 -15.76 6.33 7.18
N ALA A 79 -14.49 6.66 7.01
CA ALA A 79 -13.51 6.63 8.09
C ALA A 79 -13.87 7.67 9.19
N ALA A 80 -14.46 8.80 8.81
CA ALA A 80 -14.87 9.85 9.76
C ALA A 80 -16.03 9.40 10.64
N ASP A 81 -17.06 8.76 10.04
CA ASP A 81 -18.32 8.47 10.74
C ASP A 81 -18.23 7.17 11.55
N HIS A 82 -17.43 6.19 11.11
CA HIS A 82 -17.40 4.86 11.70
C HIS A 82 -16.15 4.56 12.54
N GLY A 83 -15.18 5.48 12.57
CA GLY A 83 -13.97 5.35 13.41
C GLY A 83 -13.24 4.01 13.24
N ALA A 84 -12.97 3.31 14.35
CA ALA A 84 -12.26 2.04 14.36
C ALA A 84 -12.95 0.92 13.55
N LEU A 85 -14.27 0.97 13.39
CA LEU A 85 -15.03 -0.02 12.59
C LEU A 85 -14.71 0.08 11.09
N ALA A 86 -14.46 1.28 10.57
CA ALA A 86 -14.03 1.47 9.19
C ALA A 86 -12.63 0.89 8.94
N LEU A 87 -11.75 0.90 9.95
CA LEU A 87 -10.39 0.40 9.88
C LEU A 87 -10.28 -1.13 10.05
N GLY A 88 -11.38 -1.80 10.41
CA GLY A 88 -11.40 -3.26 10.61
C GLY A 88 -10.85 -4.05 9.40
N PRO A 89 -11.27 -3.74 8.15
CA PRO A 89 -10.81 -4.41 6.94
C PRO A 89 -9.39 -4.03 6.49
N LEU A 90 -8.69 -3.12 7.20
CA LEU A 90 -7.42 -2.55 6.80
C LEU A 90 -6.22 -3.29 7.41
N GLY A 91 -5.31 -3.78 6.56
CA GLY A 91 -3.96 -4.17 6.93
C GLY A 91 -2.96 -3.06 6.59
N VAL A 92 -1.98 -2.81 7.45
CA VAL A 92 -1.00 -1.74 7.23
C VAL A 92 0.41 -2.24 7.52
N VAL A 93 1.32 -1.93 6.61
CA VAL A 93 2.77 -2.06 6.80
C VAL A 93 3.38 -0.68 6.64
N PHE A 94 3.88 -0.13 7.73
CA PHE A 94 4.53 1.18 7.74
C PHE A 94 5.98 1.10 7.27
N GLN A 95 6.55 2.22 6.87
CA GLN A 95 7.96 2.34 6.48
C GLN A 95 8.88 1.90 7.62
N GLN A 96 8.63 2.38 8.85
CA GLN A 96 9.41 1.98 10.02
C GLN A 96 8.97 0.62 10.57
N PRO A 97 9.94 -0.25 10.96
CA PRO A 97 9.64 -1.52 11.59
C PRO A 97 8.88 -1.35 12.90
N THR A 98 7.88 -2.19 13.13
CA THR A 98 6.99 -2.13 14.29
C THR A 98 6.90 -3.46 15.06
N LEU A 99 7.76 -4.45 14.72
CA LEU A 99 7.86 -5.70 15.45
C LEU A 99 8.72 -5.52 16.71
N ASP A 100 8.33 -6.20 17.79
CA ASP A 100 9.16 -6.31 18.99
C ASP A 100 10.33 -7.27 18.71
N LEU A 101 11.55 -6.76 18.82
CA LEU A 101 12.78 -7.50 18.50
C LEU A 101 13.09 -8.63 19.49
N ASP A 102 12.62 -8.52 20.72
CA ASP A 102 12.89 -9.50 21.79
C ASP A 102 11.94 -10.69 21.78
N LEU A 103 10.80 -10.51 21.12
CA LEU A 103 9.83 -11.57 20.94
C LEU A 103 10.17 -12.46 19.75
N THR A 104 9.69 -13.71 19.78
CA THR A 104 9.71 -14.58 18.60
C THR A 104 8.68 -14.11 17.57
N VAL A 105 8.84 -14.56 16.32
CA VAL A 105 7.83 -14.35 15.26
C VAL A 105 6.44 -14.75 15.76
N LYS A 106 6.33 -15.96 16.34
CA LYS A 106 5.06 -16.45 16.90
C LYS A 106 4.46 -15.53 17.95
N GLN A 107 5.28 -15.04 18.88
CA GLN A 107 4.82 -14.16 19.96
C GLN A 107 4.32 -12.82 19.42
N ASN A 108 5.07 -12.20 18.49
CA ASN A 108 4.64 -10.98 17.80
C ASN A 108 3.28 -11.17 17.13
N LEU A 109 3.15 -12.20 16.28
CA LEU A 109 1.92 -12.44 15.53
C LEU A 109 0.72 -12.77 16.45
N ARG A 110 0.92 -13.54 17.51
CA ARG A 110 -0.13 -13.83 18.51
C ARG A 110 -0.58 -12.59 19.26
N TYR A 111 0.36 -11.71 19.61
CA TYR A 111 0.04 -10.43 20.25
C TYR A 111 -0.89 -9.58 19.36
N PHE A 112 -0.54 -9.43 18.08
CA PHE A 112 -1.37 -8.69 17.13
C PHE A 112 -2.71 -9.37 16.85
N ALA A 113 -2.75 -10.70 16.76
CA ALA A 113 -3.98 -11.45 16.63
C ALA A 113 -4.93 -11.20 17.81
N ALA A 114 -4.39 -11.18 19.04
CA ALA A 114 -5.16 -10.87 20.25
C ALA A 114 -5.70 -9.44 20.24
N LEU A 115 -4.91 -8.45 19.81
CA LEU A 115 -5.36 -7.05 19.64
C LEU A 115 -6.51 -6.92 18.63
N ARG A 116 -6.56 -7.81 17.63
CA ARG A 116 -7.65 -7.89 16.64
C ARG A 116 -8.82 -8.77 17.09
N GLY A 117 -8.81 -9.26 18.34
CA GLY A 117 -9.88 -10.09 18.89
C GLY A 117 -9.97 -11.51 18.31
N LEU A 118 -8.92 -12.00 17.65
CA LEU A 118 -8.89 -13.35 17.11
C LEU A 118 -8.76 -14.39 18.22
N LYS A 119 -9.59 -15.44 18.17
CA LYS A 119 -9.47 -16.58 19.08
C LYS A 119 -8.15 -17.34 18.78
N ARG A 120 -7.55 -17.92 19.81
CA ARG A 120 -6.23 -18.55 19.73
C ARG A 120 -6.09 -19.59 18.61
N LYS A 121 -7.11 -20.43 18.42
CA LYS A 121 -7.12 -21.47 17.38
C LYS A 121 -7.11 -20.82 15.98
N ASP A 122 -8.01 -19.87 15.75
CA ASP A 122 -8.12 -19.15 14.48
C ASP A 122 -6.84 -18.32 14.19
N ALA A 123 -6.24 -17.74 15.23
CA ALA A 123 -5.00 -17.00 15.15
C ALA A 123 -3.83 -17.89 14.72
N ASP A 124 -3.70 -19.10 15.28
CA ASP A 124 -2.62 -20.02 14.93
C ASP A 124 -2.76 -20.53 13.47
N GLU A 125 -3.97 -20.83 13.01
CA GLU A 125 -4.24 -21.23 11.61
C GLU A 125 -3.93 -20.11 10.61
N ARG A 126 -4.41 -18.88 10.90
CA ARG A 126 -4.17 -17.72 10.05
C ARG A 126 -2.70 -17.30 10.03
N MET A 127 -2.04 -17.39 11.17
CA MET A 127 -0.60 -17.12 11.30
C MET A 127 0.21 -18.07 10.43
N MET A 128 -0.06 -19.38 10.47
CA MET A 128 0.64 -20.34 9.61
C MET A 128 0.41 -20.04 8.14
N ARG A 129 -0.83 -19.81 7.73
CA ARG A 129 -1.16 -19.46 6.34
C ARG A 129 -0.42 -18.20 5.88
N ALA A 130 -0.40 -17.14 6.69
CA ALA A 130 0.28 -15.90 6.35
C ALA A 130 1.80 -16.05 6.27
N LEU A 131 2.40 -16.89 7.15
CA LEU A 131 3.83 -17.18 7.11
C LEU A 131 4.21 -18.08 5.95
N ASP A 132 3.39 -19.09 5.63
CA ASP A 132 3.60 -19.98 4.47
C ASP A 132 3.60 -19.18 3.16
N ALA A 133 2.63 -18.26 2.98
CA ALA A 133 2.53 -17.40 1.80
C ALA A 133 3.74 -16.47 1.60
N LEU A 134 4.58 -16.30 2.63
CA LEU A 134 5.74 -15.41 2.62
C LEU A 134 7.07 -16.16 2.87
N ASP A 135 7.09 -17.49 2.76
CA ASP A 135 8.26 -18.35 3.02
C ASP A 135 8.89 -18.13 4.40
N MET A 136 8.07 -17.96 5.45
CA MET A 136 8.51 -17.65 6.81
C MET A 136 8.10 -18.68 7.87
N ALA A 137 7.39 -19.75 7.50
CA ALA A 137 6.84 -20.73 8.44
C ALA A 137 7.92 -21.42 9.30
N GLU A 138 9.06 -21.77 8.72
CA GLU A 138 10.15 -22.44 9.43
C GLU A 138 10.77 -21.55 10.52
N ARG A 139 10.68 -20.21 10.36
CA ARG A 139 11.27 -19.22 11.25
C ARG A 139 10.35 -18.79 12.40
N ILE A 140 9.20 -19.43 12.56
CA ILE A 140 8.15 -19.04 13.52
C ILE A 140 8.64 -18.99 14.98
N LYS A 141 9.66 -19.79 15.34
CA LYS A 141 10.26 -19.84 16.68
C LYS A 141 11.45 -18.91 16.85
N GLU A 142 11.97 -18.33 15.78
CA GLU A 142 13.11 -17.41 15.83
C GLU A 142 12.71 -16.09 16.48
N ARG A 143 13.65 -15.47 17.22
CA ARG A 143 13.47 -14.11 17.72
C ARG A 143 13.60 -13.12 16.55
N VAL A 144 12.78 -12.07 16.53
CA VAL A 144 12.79 -11.09 15.44
C VAL A 144 14.15 -10.40 15.31
N ARG A 145 14.89 -10.20 16.41
CA ARG A 145 16.26 -9.64 16.34
C ARG A 145 17.25 -10.49 15.53
N ALA A 146 17.04 -11.80 15.46
CA ALA A 146 17.90 -12.71 14.71
C ALA A 146 17.62 -12.71 13.20
N LEU A 147 16.49 -12.15 12.78
CA LEU A 147 16.09 -12.06 11.38
C LEU A 147 16.84 -10.90 10.68
N ASN A 148 17.16 -11.09 9.40
CA ASN A 148 17.60 -9.98 8.53
C ASN A 148 16.43 -9.03 8.18
N GLY A 149 16.73 -7.90 7.53
CA GLY A 149 15.73 -6.89 7.18
C GLY A 149 14.58 -7.44 6.33
N GLY A 150 14.89 -8.22 5.30
CA GLY A 150 13.89 -8.84 4.42
C GLY A 150 12.97 -9.82 5.15
N HIS A 151 13.53 -10.67 6.02
CA HIS A 151 12.71 -11.57 6.84
C HIS A 151 11.81 -10.79 7.82
N ARG A 152 12.33 -9.73 8.45
CA ARG A 152 11.49 -8.87 9.32
C ARG A 152 10.34 -8.26 8.54
N ARG A 153 10.60 -7.75 7.32
CA ARG A 153 9.57 -7.16 6.47
C ARG A 153 8.50 -8.18 6.08
N ARG A 154 8.89 -9.41 5.74
CA ARG A 154 7.92 -10.50 5.47
C ARG A 154 7.05 -10.80 6.69
N VAL A 155 7.61 -10.81 7.91
CA VAL A 155 6.83 -10.99 9.15
C VAL A 155 5.86 -9.81 9.38
N GLU A 156 6.22 -8.57 9.06
CA GLU A 156 5.32 -7.42 9.14
C GLU A 156 4.15 -7.54 8.16
N ILE A 157 4.42 -8.00 6.93
CA ILE A 157 3.37 -8.28 5.95
C ILE A 157 2.47 -9.42 6.46
N ALA A 158 3.04 -10.54 6.95
CA ALA A 158 2.28 -11.63 7.56
C ALA A 158 1.37 -11.15 8.69
N ARG A 159 1.87 -10.26 9.55
CA ARG A 159 1.10 -9.63 10.63
C ARG A 159 -0.10 -8.83 10.08
N ALA A 160 0.11 -8.04 9.02
CA ALA A 160 -0.95 -7.25 8.41
C ALA A 160 -2.05 -8.13 7.76
N LEU A 161 -1.75 -9.38 7.43
CA LEU A 161 -2.68 -10.35 6.83
C LEU A 161 -3.49 -11.17 7.85
N LEU A 162 -3.11 -11.18 9.14
CA LEU A 162 -3.71 -12.06 10.17
C LEU A 162 -5.23 -11.99 10.27
N HIS A 163 -5.80 -10.82 10.10
CA HIS A 163 -7.24 -10.59 10.23
C HIS A 163 -7.99 -10.65 8.90
N SER A 164 -7.34 -11.16 7.83
CA SER A 164 -7.89 -11.26 6.47
C SER A 164 -8.40 -9.91 5.94
N PRO A 165 -7.52 -8.92 5.78
CA PRO A 165 -7.90 -7.59 5.34
C PRO A 165 -8.49 -7.61 3.94
N LYS A 166 -9.32 -6.62 3.61
CA LYS A 166 -9.80 -6.35 2.25
C LYS A 166 -8.95 -5.29 1.54
N LEU A 167 -8.26 -4.47 2.31
CA LEU A 167 -7.33 -3.45 1.85
C LEU A 167 -6.00 -3.60 2.56
N LEU A 168 -4.91 -3.64 1.82
CA LEU A 168 -3.55 -3.65 2.34
C LEU A 168 -2.86 -2.34 1.94
N LEU A 169 -2.40 -1.57 2.92
CA LEU A 169 -1.57 -0.39 2.72
C LEU A 169 -0.11 -0.72 2.96
N LEU A 170 0.74 -0.42 2.01
CA LEU A 170 2.18 -0.66 2.06
C LEU A 170 2.92 0.67 1.85
N ASP A 171 3.56 1.18 2.90
CA ASP A 171 4.34 2.43 2.85
C ASP A 171 5.82 2.09 2.69
N GLU A 172 6.33 2.19 1.46
CA GLU A 172 7.72 1.90 1.08
C GLU A 172 8.25 0.56 1.65
N PRO A 173 7.55 -0.56 1.41
CA PRO A 173 7.77 -1.81 2.16
C PRO A 173 9.12 -2.47 1.87
N THR A 174 9.82 -2.11 0.81
CA THR A 174 11.06 -2.78 0.37
C THR A 174 12.29 -1.89 0.47
N ILE A 175 12.14 -0.69 1.01
CA ILE A 175 13.26 0.24 1.16
C ILE A 175 14.38 -0.40 2.00
N GLY A 176 15.64 -0.24 1.55
CA GLY A 176 16.81 -0.82 2.23
C GLY A 176 16.99 -2.33 2.08
N LEU A 177 16.19 -2.99 1.22
CA LEU A 177 16.33 -4.41 0.89
C LEU A 177 17.15 -4.59 -0.39
N ASP A 178 17.88 -5.72 -0.46
CA ASP A 178 18.54 -6.12 -1.70
C ASP A 178 17.54 -6.48 -2.82
N VAL A 179 18.00 -6.44 -4.06
CA VAL A 179 17.16 -6.65 -5.25
C VAL A 179 16.44 -8.03 -5.22
N PRO A 180 17.11 -9.16 -4.91
CA PRO A 180 16.42 -10.45 -4.86
C PRO A 180 15.28 -10.49 -3.82
N THR A 181 15.52 -9.95 -2.63
CA THR A 181 14.52 -9.90 -1.56
C THR A 181 13.34 -9.00 -1.94
N ARG A 182 13.61 -7.84 -2.54
CA ARG A 182 12.60 -6.92 -3.06
C ARG A 182 11.71 -7.60 -4.09
N THR A 183 12.31 -8.19 -5.13
CA THR A 183 11.58 -8.90 -6.19
C THR A 183 10.70 -10.01 -5.62
N ALA A 184 11.18 -10.75 -4.62
CA ALA A 184 10.38 -11.79 -3.98
C ALA A 184 9.16 -11.21 -3.24
N ILE A 185 9.32 -10.09 -2.52
CA ILE A 185 8.21 -9.42 -1.82
C ILE A 185 7.19 -8.86 -2.82
N VAL A 186 7.65 -8.20 -3.89
CA VAL A 186 6.77 -7.69 -4.96
C VAL A 186 5.91 -8.81 -5.51
N ARG A 187 6.51 -9.92 -5.92
CA ARG A 187 5.79 -11.09 -6.44
C ARG A 187 4.78 -11.64 -5.44
N HIS A 188 5.15 -11.82 -4.17
CA HIS A 188 4.24 -12.33 -3.13
C HIS A 188 3.03 -11.41 -2.93
N ILE A 189 3.21 -10.09 -2.95
CA ILE A 189 2.10 -9.14 -2.78
C ILE A 189 1.16 -9.19 -3.98
N HIS A 190 1.67 -9.24 -5.21
CA HIS A 190 0.84 -9.38 -6.41
C HIS A 190 0.06 -10.70 -6.41
N GLU A 191 0.69 -11.80 -5.99
CA GLU A 191 0.03 -13.09 -5.84
C GLU A 191 -1.08 -13.03 -4.79
N LEU A 192 -0.81 -12.50 -3.58
CA LEU A 192 -1.81 -12.31 -2.52
C LEU A 192 -2.97 -11.42 -2.96
N ALA A 193 -2.70 -10.33 -3.67
CA ALA A 193 -3.75 -9.47 -4.20
C ALA A 193 -4.71 -10.28 -5.07
N ARG A 194 -4.18 -11.08 -6.00
CA ARG A 194 -4.98 -11.88 -6.95
C ARG A 194 -5.71 -13.05 -6.28
N THR A 195 -5.01 -13.85 -5.44
CA THR A 195 -5.56 -15.07 -4.86
C THR A 195 -6.57 -14.81 -3.75
N ASP A 196 -6.29 -13.84 -2.89
CA ASP A 196 -7.12 -13.51 -1.72
C ASP A 196 -8.09 -12.35 -1.98
N ASN A 197 -8.09 -11.83 -3.24
CA ASN A 197 -8.94 -10.72 -3.68
C ASN A 197 -8.78 -9.47 -2.79
N ILE A 198 -7.53 -9.15 -2.42
CA ILE A 198 -7.16 -7.99 -1.60
C ILE A 198 -6.86 -6.81 -2.51
N GLY A 199 -7.43 -5.63 -2.26
CA GLY A 199 -6.96 -4.39 -2.88
C GLY A 199 -5.69 -3.92 -2.17
N VAL A 200 -4.66 -3.57 -2.93
CA VAL A 200 -3.39 -3.11 -2.39
C VAL A 200 -3.14 -1.67 -2.82
N LEU A 201 -2.84 -0.78 -1.88
CA LEU A 201 -2.27 0.53 -2.16
C LEU A 201 -0.80 0.51 -1.72
N TRP A 202 0.11 0.64 -2.67
CA TRP A 202 1.56 0.53 -2.49
C TRP A 202 2.24 1.87 -2.77
N ALA A 203 2.63 2.59 -1.72
CA ALA A 203 3.44 3.79 -1.89
C ALA A 203 4.91 3.40 -2.09
N THR A 204 5.50 3.93 -3.17
CA THR A 204 6.90 3.70 -3.50
C THR A 204 7.48 4.87 -4.29
N HIS A 205 8.80 4.95 -4.36
CA HIS A 205 9.55 5.79 -5.31
C HIS A 205 10.42 4.92 -6.25
N LEU A 206 10.31 3.58 -6.16
CA LEU A 206 11.07 2.61 -6.94
C LEU A 206 10.22 2.10 -8.11
N PHE A 207 10.69 2.32 -9.34
CA PHE A 207 9.95 1.96 -10.55
C PHE A 207 9.92 0.44 -10.79
N ASP A 208 10.92 -0.29 -10.32
CA ASP A 208 11.03 -1.75 -10.43
C ASP A 208 10.06 -2.54 -9.51
N GLU A 209 9.29 -1.84 -8.68
CA GLU A 209 8.22 -2.41 -7.87
C GLU A 209 6.86 -2.39 -8.56
N VAL A 210 6.73 -1.68 -9.68
CA VAL A 210 5.47 -1.49 -10.40
C VAL A 210 5.43 -2.43 -11.60
N GLU A 211 4.43 -3.32 -11.63
CA GLU A 211 4.18 -4.18 -12.80
C GLU A 211 3.44 -3.39 -13.88
N PRO A 212 3.62 -3.73 -15.18
CA PRO A 212 2.96 -3.02 -16.30
C PRO A 212 1.44 -2.98 -16.21
N ASP A 213 0.82 -3.99 -15.59
CA ASP A 213 -0.64 -4.10 -15.45
C ASP A 213 -1.18 -3.55 -14.13
N ASP A 214 -0.34 -2.95 -13.28
CA ASP A 214 -0.77 -2.28 -12.05
C ASP A 214 -1.56 -1.01 -12.35
N ASP A 215 -2.50 -0.68 -11.47
CA ASP A 215 -3.06 0.66 -11.44
C ASP A 215 -1.99 1.61 -10.91
N LEU A 216 -1.80 2.74 -11.58
CA LEU A 216 -0.79 3.73 -11.27
C LEU A 216 -1.43 5.05 -10.87
N LEU A 217 -0.93 5.64 -9.79
CA LEU A 217 -1.18 7.00 -9.36
C LEU A 217 0.17 7.71 -9.24
N VAL A 218 0.36 8.81 -9.94
CA VAL A 218 1.56 9.65 -9.80
C VAL A 218 1.20 10.86 -8.95
N LEU A 219 1.78 10.93 -7.75
CA LEU A 219 1.58 12.03 -6.80
C LEU A 219 2.78 12.99 -6.86
N SER A 220 2.52 14.26 -7.12
CA SER A 220 3.52 15.33 -7.11
C SER A 220 2.95 16.57 -6.44
N LYS A 221 3.72 17.17 -5.51
CA LYS A 221 3.35 18.41 -4.79
C LYS A 221 1.90 18.38 -4.24
N GLY A 222 1.51 17.22 -3.68
CA GLY A 222 0.20 16.99 -3.07
C GLY A 222 -0.95 16.71 -4.05
N ARG A 223 -0.71 16.63 -5.36
CA ARG A 223 -1.73 16.39 -6.39
C ARG A 223 -1.47 15.11 -7.16
N ILE A 224 -2.52 14.41 -7.60
CA ILE A 224 -2.40 13.32 -8.57
C ILE A 224 -2.26 13.96 -9.95
N VAL A 225 -1.07 13.83 -10.54
CA VAL A 225 -0.73 14.39 -11.87
C VAL A 225 -0.96 13.41 -13.01
N ALA A 226 -0.99 12.10 -12.72
CA ALA A 226 -1.37 11.06 -13.68
C ALA A 226 -2.01 9.87 -12.96
N ARG A 227 -2.92 9.18 -13.66
CA ARG A 227 -3.56 7.95 -13.20
C ARG A 227 -3.94 7.08 -14.40
N GLY A 228 -3.86 5.76 -14.24
CA GLY A 228 -4.23 4.78 -15.26
C GLY A 228 -3.56 3.45 -14.99
N VAL A 229 -3.57 2.54 -15.96
CA VAL A 229 -2.72 1.34 -15.91
C VAL A 229 -1.28 1.76 -16.25
N ALA A 230 -0.30 1.24 -15.54
CA ALA A 230 1.10 1.72 -15.65
C ALA A 230 1.61 1.71 -17.09
N LYS A 231 1.38 0.63 -17.86
CA LYS A 231 1.76 0.54 -19.28
C LYS A 231 1.08 1.60 -20.16
N ASP A 232 -0.18 1.94 -19.86
CA ASP A 232 -0.94 2.92 -20.64
C ASP A 232 -0.41 4.34 -20.37
N VAL A 233 -0.11 4.65 -19.09
CA VAL A 233 0.52 5.92 -18.70
C VAL A 233 1.89 6.09 -19.36
N VAL A 234 2.71 5.02 -19.43
CA VAL A 234 3.99 5.06 -20.18
C VAL A 234 3.75 5.35 -21.65
N ALA A 235 2.80 4.68 -22.29
CA ALA A 235 2.47 4.89 -23.69
C ALA A 235 1.95 6.31 -24.00
N GLU A 236 1.09 6.86 -23.13
CA GLU A 236 0.54 8.22 -23.27
C GLU A 236 1.61 9.30 -23.17
N THR A 237 2.66 9.10 -22.36
CA THR A 237 3.78 10.06 -22.25
C THR A 237 4.77 9.97 -23.42
N GLY A 238 4.73 8.88 -24.21
CA GLY A 238 5.73 8.61 -25.25
C GLY A 238 7.10 8.21 -24.71
N ALA A 239 7.22 7.91 -23.41
CA ALA A 239 8.46 7.48 -22.78
C ALA A 239 8.79 6.02 -23.11
N GLY A 240 10.07 5.65 -23.00
CA GLY A 240 10.52 4.27 -23.22
C GLY A 240 10.27 3.35 -22.00
N ASP A 241 10.12 3.93 -20.80
CA ASP A 241 9.92 3.21 -19.55
C ASP A 241 9.15 4.07 -18.52
N LEU A 242 8.80 3.45 -17.37
CA LEU A 242 8.06 4.12 -16.31
C LEU A 242 8.88 5.26 -15.66
N GLY A 243 10.19 5.11 -15.53
CA GLY A 243 11.06 6.17 -15.01
C GLY A 243 11.10 7.39 -15.91
N GLY A 244 11.14 7.18 -17.24
CA GLY A 244 11.02 8.24 -18.23
C GLY A 244 9.67 8.95 -18.18
N ALA A 245 8.58 8.17 -18.14
CA ALA A 245 7.23 8.70 -17.99
C ALA A 245 7.08 9.56 -16.72
N PHE A 246 7.57 9.06 -15.61
CA PHE A 246 7.55 9.76 -14.33
C PHE A 246 8.28 11.11 -14.39
N ARG A 247 9.50 11.16 -14.95
CA ARG A 247 10.25 12.42 -15.11
C ARG A 247 9.50 13.45 -15.95
N LEU A 248 8.85 13.01 -17.04
CA LEU A 248 8.05 13.90 -17.89
C LEU A 248 6.83 14.45 -17.13
N LEU A 249 6.16 13.61 -16.33
CA LEU A 249 4.94 13.96 -15.60
C LEU A 249 5.18 14.94 -14.43
N ILE A 250 6.32 14.83 -13.73
CA ILE A 250 6.60 15.71 -12.58
C ILE A 250 7.31 17.02 -12.99
N GLY A 251 7.67 17.17 -14.28
CA GLY A 251 8.43 18.33 -14.78
C GLY A 251 9.88 18.30 -14.31
N GLY A 252 10.84 18.37 -15.22
CA GLY A 252 12.29 18.13 -15.04
C GLY A 252 13.08 18.82 -13.92
N ASP A 253 12.45 19.22 -12.84
CA ASP A 253 13.07 19.98 -11.72
C ASP A 253 13.71 19.11 -10.62
N THR A 254 13.80 17.79 -10.79
CA THR A 254 14.22 16.92 -9.68
C THR A 254 15.22 15.84 -10.09
N GLU A 255 16.35 16.19 -10.72
CA GLU A 255 17.48 15.25 -10.86
C GLU A 255 18.18 14.94 -9.52
N GLN A 256 17.96 15.72 -8.46
CA GLN A 256 18.62 15.55 -7.16
C GLN A 256 17.87 14.67 -6.15
N ASP A 257 16.55 14.46 -6.30
CA ASP A 257 15.74 13.71 -5.33
C ASP A 257 15.55 12.21 -5.68
N ILE A 258 16.06 11.77 -6.83
CA ILE A 258 15.92 10.37 -7.30
C ILE A 258 17.14 9.50 -6.95
N ALA A 259 18.26 10.11 -6.51
CA ALA A 259 19.55 9.44 -6.26
C ALA A 259 19.94 9.30 -4.78
N ALA A 260 19.02 9.52 -3.83
CA ALA A 260 19.31 9.42 -2.39
C ALA A 260 18.59 8.25 -1.72
#